data_7d10f15bd4b1829cab5d5cdac789fb72
#
_entry.id   7d10f15bd4b1829cab5d5cdac789fb72
#
_cell.length_a   1.000
_cell.length_b   1.000
_cell.length_c   1.000
_cell.angle_alpha   90.00
_cell.angle_beta   90.00
_cell.angle_gamma   90.00
#
_symmetry.space_group_name_H-M   'P 1'
#
loop_
_entity.id
_entity.type
_entity.pdbx_description
1 polymer ?
#
loop_
_entity_poly.entity_id
_entity_poly.type
_entity_poly.pdbx_seq_one_letter_code
_entity_poly.pdbx_strand_id
1 'polypeptide(L)' 'MTAEFQVQKAGLAGQNWKTICRGSEDKAREIFHRQLRLYSIGRFRLVDADGKVVEEGKAQPLFSNN' A
#
# COMPACT_ATOMS: atom_id res chain seq x y z
N MET A 1 -16.80 5.77 -16.30
CA MET A 1 -15.36 5.69 -16.11
C MET A 1 -15.04 5.16 -14.76
N THR A 2 -14.16 4.22 -14.71
CA THR A 2 -13.80 3.64 -13.45
C THR A 2 -12.55 4.30 -12.94
N ALA A 3 -12.56 4.72 -11.71
CA ALA A 3 -11.36 5.22 -11.07
C ALA A 3 -10.39 4.07 -10.84
N GLU A 4 -9.14 4.28 -11.15
CA GLU A 4 -8.14 3.26 -10.95
C GLU A 4 -7.29 3.63 -9.77
N PHE A 5 -7.26 2.76 -8.78
CA PHE A 5 -6.44 2.95 -7.60
C PHE A 5 -5.16 2.17 -7.76
N GLN A 6 -4.13 2.59 -7.04
CA GLN A 6 -2.83 1.94 -7.08
C GLN A 6 -2.37 1.66 -5.67
N VAL A 7 -1.65 0.55 -5.51
CA VAL A 7 -0.96 0.26 -4.27
C VAL A 7 0.53 0.44 -4.57
N GLN A 8 1.19 1.24 -3.78
CA GLN A 8 2.61 1.52 -3.97
C GLN A 8 3.40 1.09 -2.75
N LYS A 9 4.62 0.70 -2.99
CA LYS A 9 5.50 0.19 -1.95
C LYS A 9 6.82 0.95 -1.99
N ALA A 10 7.36 1.26 -0.84
CA ALA A 10 8.68 1.86 -0.70
C ALA A 10 9.52 0.99 0.22
N GLY A 11 10.83 1.09 0.05
CA GLY A 11 11.74 0.34 0.91
C GLY A 11 11.90 1.00 2.27
N LEU A 12 12.90 0.55 2.99
CA LEU A 12 13.16 1.05 4.34
C LEU A 12 13.41 2.54 4.38
N ALA A 13 14.03 3.06 3.33
CA ALA A 13 14.36 4.47 3.30
C ALA A 13 13.13 5.34 3.05
N GLY A 14 12.02 4.73 2.68
CA GLY A 14 10.81 5.48 2.42
C GLY A 14 10.85 6.28 1.14
N GLN A 15 11.73 5.91 0.23
CA GLN A 15 11.87 6.58 -1.05
C GLN A 15 11.68 5.58 -2.17
N ASN A 16 11.54 6.08 -3.39
CA ASN A 16 11.40 5.24 -4.57
C ASN A 16 10.15 4.38 -4.52
N TRP A 17 9.02 5.05 -4.44
CA TRP A 17 7.75 4.36 -4.43
C TRP A 17 7.51 3.67 -5.76
N LYS A 18 7.11 2.41 -5.70
CA LYS A 18 6.81 1.62 -6.89
C LYS A 18 5.39 1.13 -6.82
N THR A 19 4.69 1.18 -7.95
CA THR A 19 3.34 0.66 -8.02
C THR A 19 3.41 -0.85 -8.16
N ILE A 20 2.77 -1.55 -7.23
CA ILE A 20 2.75 -3.00 -7.24
C ILE A 20 1.39 -3.57 -7.64
N CYS A 21 0.36 -2.74 -7.67
CA CYS A 21 -0.97 -3.21 -8.03
C CYS A 21 -1.81 -2.04 -8.50
N ARG A 22 -2.69 -2.30 -9.46
CA ARG A 22 -3.64 -1.33 -9.94
C ARG A 22 -4.98 -2.01 -10.08
N GLY A 23 -6.05 -1.28 -9.88
CA GLY A 23 -7.37 -1.83 -10.04
C GLY A 23 -8.41 -0.96 -9.39
N SER A 24 -9.60 -1.54 -9.18
CA SER A 24 -10.68 -0.81 -8.54
C SER A 24 -10.31 -0.51 -7.10
N GLU A 25 -11.07 0.40 -6.50
CA GLU A 25 -10.81 0.78 -5.12
C GLU A 25 -10.87 -0.44 -4.20
N ASP A 26 -11.88 -1.28 -4.36
CA ASP A 26 -12.04 -2.44 -3.49
C ASP A 26 -10.86 -3.38 -3.61
N LYS A 27 -10.44 -3.63 -4.84
CA LYS A 27 -9.34 -4.54 -5.07
C LYS A 27 -8.02 -3.96 -4.54
N ALA A 28 -7.79 -2.70 -4.79
CA ALA A 28 -6.57 -2.05 -4.34
C ALA A 28 -6.51 -2.02 -2.82
N ARG A 29 -7.64 -1.73 -2.17
CA ARG A 29 -7.69 -1.69 -0.73
C ARG A 29 -7.41 -3.06 -0.13
N GLU A 30 -7.95 -4.10 -0.74
CA GLU A 30 -7.71 -5.45 -0.28
C GLU A 30 -6.24 -5.82 -0.39
N ILE A 31 -5.63 -5.49 -1.53
CA ILE A 31 -4.21 -5.77 -1.73
C ILE A 31 -3.36 -4.97 -0.75
N PHE A 32 -3.72 -3.70 -0.54
CA PHE A 32 -2.99 -2.84 0.38
C PHE A 32 -2.95 -3.45 1.79
N HIS A 33 -4.11 -3.87 2.29
CA HIS A 33 -4.16 -4.45 3.63
C HIS A 33 -3.47 -5.80 3.70
N ARG A 34 -3.55 -6.58 2.62
CA ARG A 34 -2.87 -7.87 2.58
C ARG A 34 -1.36 -7.69 2.64
N GLN A 35 -0.84 -6.72 1.90
CA GLN A 35 0.60 -6.48 1.91
C GLN A 35 1.08 -6.07 3.29
N LEU A 36 0.31 -5.27 3.99
CA LEU A 36 0.69 -4.85 5.33
C LEU A 36 0.79 -6.03 6.28
N ARG A 37 0.02 -7.08 6.03
CA ARG A 37 0.07 -8.26 6.90
C ARG A 37 1.15 -9.24 6.50
N LEU A 38 1.48 -9.29 5.21
CA LEU A 38 2.43 -10.28 4.71
C LEU A 38 3.89 -9.88 4.93
N TYR A 39 4.15 -8.59 4.92
CA TYR A 39 5.54 -8.14 5.03
C TYR A 39 5.78 -7.53 6.39
N SER A 40 6.96 -7.77 6.91
CA SER A 40 7.32 -7.21 8.20
C SER A 40 8.12 -5.92 8.08
N ILE A 41 8.49 -5.55 6.87
CA ILE A 41 9.31 -4.38 6.64
C ILE A 41 8.80 -3.65 5.41
N GLY A 42 8.81 -2.34 5.46
CA GLY A 42 8.46 -1.55 4.30
C GLY A 42 7.26 -0.66 4.56
N ARG A 43 7.02 0.22 3.63
CA ARG A 43 5.89 1.14 3.71
C ARG A 43 5.04 0.96 2.49
N PHE A 44 3.74 1.07 2.68
CA PHE A 44 2.78 0.91 1.59
C PHE A 44 1.83 2.09 1.62
N ARG A 45 1.30 2.44 0.46
CA ARG A 45 0.29 3.48 0.40
C ARG A 45 -0.71 3.15 -0.70
N LEU A 46 -1.92 3.62 -0.49
CA LEU A 46 -3.00 3.47 -1.44
C LEU A 46 -3.20 4.83 -2.11
N VAL A 47 -3.15 4.85 -3.43
CA VAL A 47 -3.22 6.08 -4.20
C VAL A 47 -4.43 6.03 -5.10
N ASP A 48 -5.20 7.13 -5.15
CA ASP A 48 -6.41 7.15 -5.98
C ASP A 48 -6.06 7.51 -7.43
N ALA A 49 -7.11 7.63 -8.25
CA ALA A 49 -6.93 7.87 -9.66
C ALA A 49 -6.26 9.21 -9.96
N ASP A 50 -6.34 10.14 -9.04
CA ASP A 50 -5.75 11.44 -9.22
C ASP A 50 -4.31 11.51 -8.70
N GLY A 51 -3.79 10.41 -8.22
CA GLY A 51 -2.44 10.40 -7.69
C GLY A 51 -2.35 10.83 -6.24
N LYS A 52 -3.50 10.94 -5.57
CA LYS A 52 -3.52 11.41 -4.20
C LYS A 52 -3.45 10.22 -3.24
N VAL A 53 -2.63 10.34 -2.23
CA VAL A 53 -2.51 9.26 -1.24
C VAL A 53 -3.76 9.25 -0.37
N VAL A 54 -4.49 8.14 -0.44
CA VAL A 54 -5.72 7.98 0.32
C VAL A 54 -5.43 7.37 1.69
N GLU A 55 -4.48 6.45 1.72
CA GLU A 55 -4.17 5.76 2.95
C GLU A 55 -2.70 5.35 2.91
N GLU A 56 -2.04 5.39 4.04
CA GLU A 56 -0.65 4.99 4.10
C GLU A 56 -0.45 4.13 5.33
N GLY A 57 0.34 3.07 5.19
CA GLY A 57 0.60 2.18 6.29
C GLY A 57 2.02 1.70 6.29
N LYS A 58 2.47 1.31 7.47
CA LYS A 58 3.78 0.74 7.65
C LYS A 58 3.60 -0.71 8.03
N ALA A 59 4.32 -1.59 7.36
CA ALA A 59 4.25 -3.01 7.69
C ALA A 59 4.75 -3.21 9.11
N GLN A 60 4.10 -4.07 9.86
CA GLN A 60 4.45 -4.32 11.23
C GLN A 60 4.84 -5.77 11.40
N PRO A 61 5.87 -6.04 12.19
CA PRO A 61 6.26 -7.43 12.42
C PRO A 61 5.18 -8.16 13.19
N LEU A 62 5.12 -9.45 12.93
CA LEU A 62 4.15 -10.30 13.61
C LEU A 62 4.36 -10.35 15.10
N PHE A 63 5.57 -10.10 15.54
CA PHE A 63 5.86 -10.16 16.95
C PHE A 63 5.72 -8.85 17.66
N SER A 64 5.15 -7.89 17.05
CA SER A 64 4.95 -6.62 17.67
C SER A 64 4.06 -6.83 18.86
N ASN A 65 4.57 -6.68 20.00
CA ASN A 65 3.74 -6.88 21.09
C ASN A 65 3.25 -5.68 21.54
N ASN A 66 2.59 -5.33 21.49
CA ASN A 66 2.07 -4.26 22.00
C ASN A 66 2.00 -3.89 22.55
#